data_437f721729155ebfbd2b145a63e7f6b6
#
_entry.id   437f721729155ebfbd2b145a63e7f6b6
#
_cell.length_a   1.000
_cell.length_b   1.000
_cell.length_c   1.000
_cell.angle_alpha   90.00
_cell.angle_beta   90.00
_cell.angle_gamma   90.00
#
_symmetry.space_group_name_H-M   'P 1'
#
loop_
_entity.id
_entity.type
_entity.pdbx_description
1 polymer ?
#
loop_
_entity_poly.entity_id
_entity_poly.type
_entity_poly.pdbx_seq_one_letter_code
_entity_poly.pdbx_strand_id
1 'polypeptide(L)'
;MTRAPELEACLDRLWGRRDVHHVAMAVRSGDGALDWRGARGDVRPGGPALTTETPYFVASIDKLVTSTALFVLAERGALDLDGRLSEYLDPARVRGLHVARGVDRTDEITLRHLVSHTSGLADYLEDRPKGGLSLIEETLQRGDAGWTVDEALERVRERLRPHFPPQVPHDPGAKVQYSDTNFLLLKAVLEAVTERSVADVYRERVFAPLGMRDTFVVSRDDPHSERMANVAALWAGAEPLDAPVTLRSTYGMFSTLNDQLALVRGVVEGRPFEGGRATFERMATPFRRFGQGFDRAALRRPGWPIEYAHGVMRFRLPRWLAPFDRPPAVVGHTGSTGTWVFHCPDRDLDLVGTVDQVTAGPVPFRSLGAWLRATRRSAPNRVADG
;
A
#
# COMPACT_ATOMS: atom_id res chain seq x y z
N MET A 1 1.05 29.41 -16.56
CA MET A 1 -0.37 29.30 -16.19
C MET A 1 -0.51 28.16 -15.19
N THR A 2 -1.02 28.46 -14.02
CA THR A 2 -1.19 27.52 -12.91
C THR A 2 -2.24 26.49 -13.28
N ARG A 3 -1.93 25.20 -13.14
CA ARG A 3 -2.84 24.05 -13.36
C ARG A 3 -3.76 23.79 -12.17
N ALA A 4 -3.81 24.73 -11.25
CA ALA A 4 -4.65 24.65 -10.07
C ALA A 4 -6.13 24.40 -10.41
N PRO A 5 -6.76 25.04 -11.42
CA PRO A 5 -8.19 24.83 -11.68
C PRO A 5 -8.55 23.41 -12.11
N GLU A 6 -7.71 22.74 -12.92
CA GLU A 6 -7.98 21.37 -13.37
C GLU A 6 -7.80 20.36 -12.24
N LEU A 7 -6.83 20.58 -11.35
CA LEU A 7 -6.61 19.75 -10.17
C LEU A 7 -7.69 20.00 -9.11
N GLU A 8 -8.11 21.26 -8.91
CA GLU A 8 -9.29 21.58 -8.07
C GLU A 8 -10.53 20.87 -8.59
N ALA A 9 -10.80 20.89 -9.90
CA ALA A 9 -11.93 20.18 -10.48
C ALA A 9 -11.83 18.64 -10.29
N CYS A 10 -10.63 18.07 -10.25
CA CYS A 10 -10.42 16.66 -9.93
C CYS A 10 -10.75 16.38 -8.45
N LEU A 11 -10.31 17.23 -7.54
CA LEU A 11 -10.59 17.14 -6.12
C LEU A 11 -12.08 17.26 -5.84
N ASP A 12 -12.75 18.27 -6.42
CA ASP A 12 -14.18 18.50 -6.25
C ASP A 12 -15.03 17.35 -6.80
N ARG A 13 -14.59 16.70 -7.89
CA ARG A 13 -15.25 15.51 -8.43
C ARG A 13 -15.14 14.31 -7.48
N LEU A 14 -14.02 14.16 -6.77
CA LEU A 14 -13.89 13.12 -5.74
C LEU A 14 -14.80 13.41 -4.57
N TRP A 15 -14.78 14.64 -4.07
CA TRP A 15 -15.60 15.07 -2.93
C TRP A 15 -17.10 15.01 -3.23
N GLY A 16 -17.51 15.30 -4.46
CA GLY A 16 -18.92 15.20 -4.89
C GLY A 16 -19.48 13.77 -4.98
N ARG A 17 -18.70 12.73 -4.66
CA ARG A 17 -19.20 11.35 -4.58
C ARG A 17 -19.99 11.15 -3.28
N ARG A 18 -21.08 10.41 -3.35
CA ARG A 18 -21.95 10.16 -2.18
C ARG A 18 -21.27 9.39 -1.05
N ASP A 19 -20.23 8.61 -1.38
CA ASP A 19 -19.48 7.74 -0.48
C ASP A 19 -18.16 8.38 -0.01
N VAL A 20 -17.93 9.67 -0.29
CA VAL A 20 -16.71 10.38 0.10
C VAL A 20 -17.08 11.55 1.01
N HIS A 21 -16.62 11.51 2.25
CA HIS A 21 -16.92 12.49 3.29
C HIS A 21 -15.81 13.53 3.46
N HIS A 22 -14.61 13.15 3.07
CA HIS A 22 -13.48 14.05 2.92
C HIS A 22 -12.50 13.50 1.88
N VAL A 23 -11.66 14.37 1.37
CA VAL A 23 -10.61 14.01 0.40
C VAL A 23 -9.43 14.92 0.56
N ALA A 24 -8.23 14.36 0.51
CA ALA A 24 -6.99 15.10 0.41
C ALA A 24 -6.15 14.56 -0.76
N MET A 25 -5.56 15.46 -1.56
CA MET A 25 -4.76 15.09 -2.71
C MET A 25 -3.61 16.05 -2.91
N ALA A 26 -2.46 15.52 -3.33
CA ALA A 26 -1.31 16.34 -3.73
C ALA A 26 -0.70 15.82 -5.05
N VAL A 27 -0.14 16.73 -5.81
CA VAL A 27 0.57 16.46 -7.07
C VAL A 27 1.82 17.31 -7.13
N ARG A 28 2.97 16.67 -7.38
CA ARG A 28 4.25 17.37 -7.48
C ARG A 28 5.08 16.84 -8.65
N SER A 29 5.65 17.74 -9.46
CA SER A 29 6.65 17.38 -10.47
C SER A 29 8.06 17.36 -9.87
N GLY A 30 8.97 16.56 -10.46
CA GLY A 30 10.33 16.46 -9.99
C GLY A 30 11.13 17.74 -10.14
N ASP A 31 10.81 18.58 -11.14
CA ASP A 31 11.41 19.91 -11.34
C ASP A 31 10.81 20.98 -10.41
N GLY A 32 9.82 20.64 -9.57
CA GLY A 32 9.14 21.57 -8.67
C GLY A 32 8.25 22.61 -9.35
N ALA A 33 8.13 22.60 -10.69
CA ALA A 33 7.30 23.55 -11.42
C ALA A 33 5.80 23.37 -11.17
N LEU A 34 5.39 22.18 -10.75
CA LEU A 34 4.07 21.87 -10.24
C LEU A 34 4.22 21.35 -8.81
N ASP A 35 3.63 22.06 -7.86
CA ASP A 35 3.48 21.64 -6.46
C ASP A 35 2.10 22.12 -5.98
N TRP A 36 1.13 21.22 -6.05
CA TRP A 36 -0.27 21.51 -5.72
C TRP A 36 -0.79 20.56 -4.67
N ARG A 37 -1.58 21.08 -3.74
CA ARG A 37 -2.27 20.34 -2.69
C ARG A 37 -3.67 20.88 -2.50
N GLY A 38 -4.61 20.00 -2.19
CA GLY A 38 -5.98 20.37 -1.86
C GLY A 38 -6.62 19.39 -0.91
N ALA A 39 -7.56 19.87 -0.11
CA ALA A 39 -8.38 19.09 0.80
C ALA A 39 -9.82 19.61 0.82
N ARG A 40 -10.80 18.72 1.08
CA ARG A 40 -12.22 19.03 1.25
C ARG A 40 -12.82 18.16 2.34
N GLY A 41 -13.85 18.67 2.99
CA GLY A 41 -14.59 17.99 4.06
C GLY A 41 -14.01 18.24 5.42
N ASP A 42 -14.52 17.54 6.42
CA ASP A 42 -14.11 17.66 7.82
C ASP A 42 -13.25 16.48 8.24
N VAL A 43 -12.37 16.67 9.22
CA VAL A 43 -11.55 15.61 9.81
C VAL A 43 -12.43 14.45 10.33
N ARG A 44 -13.57 14.79 10.91
CA ARG A 44 -14.62 13.90 11.41
C ARG A 44 -15.96 14.64 11.45
N PRO A 45 -17.11 13.95 11.58
CA PRO A 45 -18.41 14.61 11.62
C PRO A 45 -18.45 15.74 12.66
N GLY A 46 -18.75 16.97 12.21
CA GLY A 46 -18.81 18.17 13.06
C GLY A 46 -17.48 18.62 13.66
N GLY A 47 -16.37 18.07 13.18
CA GLY A 47 -15.01 18.45 13.57
C GLY A 47 -14.45 19.62 12.76
N PRO A 48 -13.17 19.92 12.92
CA PRO A 48 -12.49 20.94 12.12
C PRO A 48 -12.38 20.50 10.65
N ALA A 49 -12.23 21.48 9.75
CA ALA A 49 -11.99 21.22 8.34
C ALA A 49 -10.73 20.39 8.13
N LEU A 50 -10.79 19.42 7.21
CA LEU A 50 -9.61 18.67 6.76
C LEU A 50 -8.61 19.60 6.10
N THR A 51 -7.35 19.46 6.46
CA THR A 51 -6.24 20.20 5.85
C THR A 51 -5.31 19.28 5.08
N THR A 52 -4.42 19.84 4.29
CA THR A 52 -3.38 19.10 3.57
C THR A 52 -2.30 18.50 4.50
N GLU A 53 -2.33 18.89 5.77
CA GLU A 53 -1.39 18.45 6.80
C GLU A 53 -2.03 17.47 7.79
N THR A 54 -3.35 17.23 7.66
CA THR A 54 -4.06 16.26 8.49
C THR A 54 -3.57 14.86 8.20
N PRO A 55 -3.08 14.10 9.19
CA PRO A 55 -2.71 12.70 8.99
C PRO A 55 -3.93 11.84 8.70
N TYR A 56 -3.78 10.86 7.83
CA TYR A 56 -4.81 9.90 7.46
C TYR A 56 -4.27 8.46 7.44
N PHE A 57 -5.16 7.49 7.53
CA PHE A 57 -4.81 6.08 7.47
C PHE A 57 -4.37 5.69 6.06
N VAL A 58 -3.16 5.15 5.92
CA VAL A 58 -2.60 4.84 4.59
C VAL A 58 -2.87 3.42 4.11
N ALA A 59 -3.45 2.57 4.96
CA ALA A 59 -3.74 1.18 4.68
C ALA A 59 -2.52 0.45 4.07
N SER A 60 -2.71 -0.29 2.98
CA SER A 60 -1.67 -1.13 2.37
C SER A 60 -0.48 -0.37 1.74
N ILE A 61 -0.44 0.95 1.79
CA ILE A 61 0.78 1.70 1.42
C ILE A 61 1.93 1.36 2.39
N ASP A 62 1.62 0.90 3.59
CA ASP A 62 2.61 0.40 4.56
C ASP A 62 3.50 -0.70 3.98
N LYS A 63 3.00 -1.46 3.00
CA LYS A 63 3.77 -2.51 2.32
C LYS A 63 4.96 -1.98 1.52
N LEU A 64 4.81 -0.78 0.95
CA LEU A 64 5.95 -0.08 0.33
C LEU A 64 7.01 0.28 1.38
N VAL A 65 6.59 0.71 2.58
CA VAL A 65 7.49 1.03 3.69
C VAL A 65 8.16 -0.24 4.24
N THR A 66 7.38 -1.31 4.49
CA THR A 66 7.91 -2.62 4.92
C THR A 66 8.98 -3.12 3.96
N SER A 67 8.68 -3.09 2.66
CA SER A 67 9.62 -3.55 1.63
C SER A 67 10.86 -2.68 1.55
N THR A 68 10.72 -1.37 1.68
CA THR A 68 11.87 -0.45 1.74
C THR A 68 12.78 -0.79 2.91
N ALA A 69 12.23 -0.97 4.12
CA ALA A 69 13.00 -1.37 5.29
C ALA A 69 13.69 -2.72 5.11
N LEU A 70 12.98 -3.70 4.51
CA LEU A 70 13.53 -5.03 4.22
C LEU A 70 14.74 -4.95 3.27
N PHE A 71 14.65 -4.16 2.19
CA PHE A 71 15.75 -3.98 1.24
C PHE A 71 16.93 -3.22 1.85
N VAL A 72 16.68 -2.24 2.72
CA VAL A 72 17.75 -1.55 3.48
C VAL A 72 18.50 -2.53 4.37
N LEU A 73 17.81 -3.42 5.07
CA LEU A 73 18.43 -4.42 5.92
C LEU A 73 19.16 -5.51 5.12
N ALA A 74 18.62 -5.88 3.96
CA ALA A 74 19.29 -6.83 3.06
C ALA A 74 20.62 -6.28 2.50
N GLU A 75 20.68 -5.00 2.12
CA GLU A 75 21.94 -4.37 1.69
C GLU A 75 23.01 -4.34 2.76
N ARG A 76 22.59 -4.29 4.02
CA ARG A 76 23.51 -4.32 5.19
C ARG A 76 23.89 -5.73 5.63
N GLY A 77 23.43 -6.75 4.92
CA GLY A 77 23.69 -8.14 5.24
C GLY A 77 23.01 -8.63 6.53
N ALA A 78 22.02 -7.88 7.05
CA ALA A 78 21.26 -8.28 8.24
C ALA A 78 20.25 -9.42 7.94
N LEU A 79 19.85 -9.56 6.68
CA LEU A 79 18.99 -10.64 6.20
C LEU A 79 19.28 -10.93 4.72
N ASP A 80 18.89 -12.14 4.28
CA ASP A 80 18.88 -12.53 2.87
C ASP A 80 17.43 -12.68 2.38
N LEU A 81 17.07 -12.03 1.29
CA LEU A 81 15.74 -12.15 0.71
C LEU A 81 15.43 -13.58 0.24
N ASP A 82 16.44 -14.36 -0.13
CA ASP A 82 16.31 -15.77 -0.53
C ASP A 82 16.44 -16.73 0.66
N GLY A 83 16.74 -16.22 1.86
CA GLY A 83 16.71 -16.98 3.12
C GLY A 83 15.30 -17.44 3.46
N ARG A 84 15.20 -18.64 4.06
CA ARG A 84 13.93 -19.24 4.43
C ARG A 84 13.30 -18.52 5.62
N LEU A 85 11.98 -18.46 5.66
CA LEU A 85 11.26 -17.88 6.77
C LEU A 85 11.64 -18.50 8.14
N SER A 86 11.88 -19.82 8.16
CA SER A 86 12.30 -20.58 9.35
C SER A 86 13.73 -20.25 9.85
N GLU A 87 14.53 -19.51 9.09
CA GLU A 87 15.84 -19.00 9.51
C GLU A 87 15.72 -17.73 10.35
N TYR A 88 14.60 -17.01 10.25
CA TYR A 88 14.36 -15.73 10.92
C TYR A 88 13.32 -15.79 12.03
N LEU A 89 12.37 -16.71 11.94
CA LEU A 89 11.32 -16.91 12.93
C LEU A 89 11.39 -18.33 13.48
N ASP A 90 11.00 -18.52 14.75
CA ASP A 90 10.93 -19.83 15.36
C ASP A 90 10.18 -20.81 14.42
N PRO A 91 10.83 -21.91 13.99
CA PRO A 91 10.20 -22.92 13.14
C PRO A 91 8.91 -23.48 13.72
N ALA A 92 8.78 -23.59 15.05
CA ALA A 92 7.56 -24.04 15.70
C ALA A 92 6.39 -23.05 15.52
N ARG A 93 6.70 -21.74 15.47
CA ARG A 93 5.72 -20.68 15.26
C ARG A 93 5.18 -20.65 13.83
N VAL A 94 6.01 -20.95 12.84
CA VAL A 94 5.62 -20.84 11.43
C VAL A 94 5.19 -22.17 10.80
N ARG A 95 5.48 -23.31 11.38
CA ARG A 95 5.10 -24.64 10.89
C ARG A 95 3.60 -24.73 10.60
N GLY A 96 3.23 -25.37 9.48
CA GLY A 96 1.84 -25.64 9.12
C GLY A 96 1.10 -24.46 8.49
N LEU A 97 1.76 -23.32 8.24
CA LEU A 97 1.12 -22.17 7.57
C LEU A 97 0.78 -22.48 6.10
N HIS A 98 1.53 -23.39 5.47
CA HIS A 98 1.33 -23.75 4.06
C HIS A 98 1.13 -25.26 3.90
N VAL A 99 -0.02 -25.77 4.35
CA VAL A 99 -0.36 -27.20 4.18
C VAL A 99 -1.36 -27.39 3.07
N ALA A 100 -0.93 -28.09 1.99
CA ALA A 100 -1.78 -28.44 0.86
C ALA A 100 -1.69 -29.93 0.55
N ARG A 101 -2.84 -30.61 0.46
CA ARG A 101 -2.93 -32.04 0.18
C ARG A 101 -2.06 -32.92 1.10
N GLY A 102 -2.00 -32.55 2.38
CA GLY A 102 -1.22 -33.27 3.40
C GLY A 102 0.29 -33.00 3.39
N VAL A 103 0.78 -32.11 2.52
CA VAL A 103 2.19 -31.69 2.47
C VAL A 103 2.34 -30.30 3.07
N ASP A 104 3.17 -30.16 4.09
CA ASP A 104 3.59 -28.87 4.64
C ASP A 104 4.78 -28.33 3.81
N ARG A 105 4.56 -27.19 3.15
CA ARG A 105 5.56 -26.48 2.34
C ARG A 105 6.04 -25.19 2.99
N THR A 106 5.73 -24.98 4.25
CA THR A 106 6.08 -23.74 4.95
C THR A 106 7.58 -23.47 4.88
N ASP A 107 8.39 -24.54 4.96
CA ASP A 107 9.86 -24.43 4.94
C ASP A 107 10.45 -24.14 3.54
N GLU A 108 9.61 -24.17 2.50
CA GLU A 108 9.99 -23.73 1.15
C GLU A 108 9.82 -22.18 0.98
N ILE A 109 9.21 -21.50 1.95
CA ILE A 109 8.91 -20.07 1.85
C ILE A 109 10.13 -19.25 2.24
N THR A 110 10.55 -18.36 1.34
CA THR A 110 11.61 -17.38 1.56
C THR A 110 11.03 -15.98 1.78
N LEU A 111 11.85 -15.03 2.27
CA LEU A 111 11.43 -13.63 2.42
C LEU A 111 11.06 -13.03 1.06
N ARG A 112 11.72 -13.46 -0.03
CA ARG A 112 11.37 -13.04 -1.40
C ARG A 112 9.97 -13.51 -1.80
N HIS A 113 9.56 -14.71 -1.43
CA HIS A 113 8.19 -15.17 -1.66
C HIS A 113 7.17 -14.27 -0.97
N LEU A 114 7.44 -13.87 0.26
CA LEU A 114 6.54 -13.03 1.04
C LEU A 114 6.43 -11.62 0.42
N VAL A 115 7.56 -10.95 0.18
CA VAL A 115 7.58 -9.56 -0.30
C VAL A 115 7.02 -9.41 -1.72
N SER A 116 7.00 -10.48 -2.51
CA SER A 116 6.45 -10.51 -3.88
C SER A 116 5.08 -11.17 -4.00
N HIS A 117 4.47 -11.59 -2.88
CA HIS A 117 3.19 -12.30 -2.86
C HIS A 117 3.18 -13.60 -3.71
N THR A 118 4.30 -14.30 -3.76
CA THR A 118 4.46 -15.56 -4.51
C THR A 118 4.53 -16.80 -3.61
N SER A 119 4.31 -16.63 -2.30
CA SER A 119 4.28 -17.72 -1.31
C SER A 119 3.09 -18.65 -1.46
N GLY A 120 1.96 -18.14 -1.97
CA GLY A 120 0.68 -18.86 -1.99
C GLY A 120 -0.01 -18.96 -0.64
N LEU A 121 0.49 -18.32 0.41
CA LEU A 121 -0.15 -18.28 1.72
C LEU A 121 -1.55 -17.66 1.65
N ALA A 122 -2.48 -18.24 2.37
CA ALA A 122 -3.80 -17.66 2.56
C ALA A 122 -3.71 -16.31 3.29
N ASP A 123 -4.66 -15.43 3.00
CA ASP A 123 -4.75 -14.12 3.62
C ASP A 123 -5.54 -14.19 4.93
N TYR A 124 -4.88 -13.94 6.06
CA TYR A 124 -5.52 -14.02 7.37
C TYR A 124 -6.68 -13.03 7.53
N LEU A 125 -6.63 -11.89 6.82
CA LEU A 125 -7.56 -10.78 6.97
C LEU A 125 -8.75 -10.88 6.00
N GLU A 126 -8.49 -11.21 4.74
CA GLU A 126 -9.46 -11.13 3.63
C GLU A 126 -10.02 -12.51 3.21
N ASP A 127 -9.27 -13.60 3.40
CA ASP A 127 -9.76 -14.92 3.00
C ASP A 127 -10.83 -15.43 3.96
N ARG A 128 -11.84 -16.09 3.37
CA ARG A 128 -12.97 -16.68 4.10
C ARG A 128 -12.73 -18.16 4.36
N PRO A 129 -12.84 -18.62 5.61
CA PRO A 129 -12.91 -20.04 5.87
C PRO A 129 -14.20 -20.63 5.28
N LYS A 130 -14.23 -21.95 5.06
CA LYS A 130 -15.42 -22.62 4.50
C LYS A 130 -16.65 -22.33 5.36
N GLY A 131 -17.65 -21.64 4.78
CA GLY A 131 -18.90 -21.29 5.45
C GLY A 131 -18.80 -20.17 6.48
N GLY A 132 -17.66 -19.46 6.56
CA GLY A 132 -17.42 -18.35 7.48
C GLY A 132 -17.18 -17.01 6.79
N LEU A 133 -16.91 -16.01 7.61
CA LEU A 133 -16.56 -14.66 7.21
C LEU A 133 -15.03 -14.47 7.20
N SER A 134 -14.56 -13.50 6.43
CA SER A 134 -13.19 -13.00 6.57
C SER A 134 -13.02 -12.29 7.92
N LEU A 135 -11.78 -12.14 8.39
CA LEU A 135 -11.55 -11.48 9.67
C LEU A 135 -12.02 -10.03 9.68
N ILE A 136 -11.82 -9.32 8.56
CA ILE A 136 -12.30 -7.94 8.43
C ILE A 136 -13.83 -7.86 8.47
N GLU A 137 -14.55 -8.81 7.86
CA GLU A 137 -16.01 -8.88 7.93
C GLU A 137 -16.49 -9.21 9.35
N GLU A 138 -15.82 -10.14 10.04
CA GLU A 138 -16.11 -10.46 11.45
C GLU A 138 -15.94 -9.20 12.32
N THR A 139 -14.89 -8.43 12.11
CA THR A 139 -14.62 -7.18 12.83
C THR A 139 -15.69 -6.12 12.55
N LEU A 140 -16.06 -5.93 11.28
CA LEU A 140 -17.11 -4.96 10.91
C LEU A 140 -18.49 -5.33 11.48
N GLN A 141 -18.76 -6.62 11.67
CA GLN A 141 -20.06 -7.08 12.21
C GLN A 141 -20.10 -7.13 13.75
N ARG A 142 -18.99 -7.46 14.39
CA ARG A 142 -18.92 -7.68 15.85
C ARG A 142 -18.42 -6.47 16.65
N GLY A 143 -17.97 -5.44 15.95
CA GLY A 143 -17.30 -4.29 16.54
C GLY A 143 -15.78 -4.44 16.56
N ASP A 144 -15.10 -3.42 17.05
CA ASP A 144 -13.65 -3.32 17.05
C ASP A 144 -13.00 -4.38 17.92
N ALA A 145 -12.48 -5.42 17.31
CA ALA A 145 -11.79 -6.55 17.97
C ALA A 145 -10.35 -6.65 17.47
N GLY A 146 -9.43 -6.83 18.42
CA GLY A 146 -8.02 -7.01 18.10
C GLY A 146 -7.61 -8.47 18.07
N TRP A 147 -6.45 -8.69 17.49
CA TRP A 147 -5.77 -9.99 17.48
C TRP A 147 -4.26 -9.80 17.59
N THR A 148 -3.58 -10.84 18.05
CA THR A 148 -2.13 -10.95 18.04
C THR A 148 -1.63 -11.51 16.71
N VAL A 149 -0.33 -11.39 16.45
CA VAL A 149 0.30 -12.06 15.31
C VAL A 149 0.04 -13.56 15.35
N ASP A 150 0.17 -14.19 16.54
CA ASP A 150 -0.01 -15.63 16.69
C ASP A 150 -1.44 -16.10 16.44
N GLU A 151 -2.45 -15.35 16.89
CA GLU A 151 -3.87 -15.61 16.57
C GLU A 151 -4.16 -15.49 15.07
N ALA A 152 -3.53 -14.53 14.39
CA ALA A 152 -3.65 -14.40 12.93
C ALA A 152 -2.99 -15.61 12.22
N LEU A 153 -1.82 -16.05 12.66
CA LEU A 153 -1.15 -17.25 12.12
C LEU A 153 -1.91 -18.53 12.42
N GLU A 154 -2.51 -18.66 13.60
CA GLU A 154 -3.38 -19.78 13.95
C GLU A 154 -4.61 -19.85 13.05
N ARG A 155 -5.24 -18.71 12.75
CA ARG A 155 -6.34 -18.63 11.77
C ARG A 155 -5.91 -19.14 10.39
N VAL A 156 -4.73 -18.73 9.91
CA VAL A 156 -4.18 -19.23 8.63
C VAL A 156 -4.02 -20.75 8.67
N ARG A 157 -3.43 -21.29 9.73
CA ARG A 157 -3.11 -22.70 9.90
C ARG A 157 -4.35 -23.57 9.99
N GLU A 158 -5.33 -23.16 10.80
CA GLU A 158 -6.46 -24.00 11.14
C GLU A 158 -7.67 -23.81 10.23
N ARG A 159 -7.91 -22.58 9.76
CA ARG A 159 -9.17 -22.24 9.10
C ARG A 159 -9.05 -21.97 7.61
N LEU A 160 -7.85 -21.63 7.13
CA LEU A 160 -7.64 -21.23 5.75
C LEU A 160 -6.86 -22.29 4.96
N ARG A 161 -6.77 -22.10 3.65
CA ARG A 161 -6.01 -22.99 2.76
C ARG A 161 -5.13 -22.17 1.84
N PRO A 162 -3.88 -22.59 1.60
CA PRO A 162 -3.01 -21.93 0.65
C PRO A 162 -3.58 -22.01 -0.77
N HIS A 163 -3.33 -20.98 -1.56
CA HIS A 163 -3.85 -20.83 -2.93
C HIS A 163 -3.09 -21.67 -3.96
N PHE A 164 -1.76 -21.76 -3.83
CA PHE A 164 -0.85 -22.52 -4.68
C PHE A 164 0.46 -22.77 -3.93
N PRO A 165 1.31 -23.72 -4.38
CA PRO A 165 2.64 -23.92 -3.79
C PRO A 165 3.52 -22.67 -3.92
N PRO A 166 4.50 -22.47 -3.02
CA PRO A 166 5.52 -21.43 -3.19
C PRO A 166 6.12 -21.52 -4.60
N GLN A 167 6.23 -20.37 -5.26
CA GLN A 167 6.63 -20.32 -6.66
C GLN A 167 8.16 -20.35 -6.78
N VAL A 168 8.68 -20.68 -7.99
CA VAL A 168 10.12 -20.63 -8.23
C VAL A 168 10.59 -19.17 -8.07
N PRO A 169 11.60 -18.90 -7.22
CA PRO A 169 12.19 -17.57 -7.05
C PRO A 169 12.63 -17.00 -8.40
N HIS A 170 12.45 -15.69 -8.59
CA HIS A 170 12.82 -14.95 -9.80
C HIS A 170 12.06 -15.29 -11.09
N ASP A 171 11.17 -16.29 -11.11
CA ASP A 171 10.34 -16.57 -12.28
C ASP A 171 9.37 -15.39 -12.57
N PRO A 172 9.49 -14.72 -13.73
CA PRO A 172 8.58 -13.65 -14.11
C PRO A 172 7.16 -14.15 -14.39
N GLY A 173 6.98 -15.44 -14.64
CA GLY A 173 5.70 -16.12 -14.84
C GLY A 173 5.05 -16.61 -13.53
N ALA A 174 5.71 -16.42 -12.38
CA ALA A 174 5.20 -16.88 -11.08
C ALA A 174 3.81 -16.32 -10.79
N LYS A 175 2.97 -17.17 -10.21
CA LYS A 175 1.64 -16.77 -9.72
C LYS A 175 1.78 -15.81 -8.53
N VAL A 176 0.95 -14.79 -8.51
CA VAL A 176 0.87 -13.81 -7.43
C VAL A 176 -0.52 -13.89 -6.79
N GLN A 177 -0.56 -14.05 -5.47
CA GLN A 177 -1.75 -13.92 -4.65
C GLN A 177 -1.45 -12.94 -3.54
N TYR A 178 -2.11 -11.80 -3.57
CA TYR A 178 -2.00 -10.82 -2.50
C TYR A 178 -2.45 -11.45 -1.19
N SER A 179 -1.65 -11.27 -0.13
CA SER A 179 -1.94 -11.81 1.18
C SER A 179 -1.31 -10.92 2.26
N ASP A 180 -2.13 -10.42 3.16
CA ASP A 180 -1.69 -9.65 4.32
C ASP A 180 -0.85 -10.52 5.28
N THR A 181 -1.04 -11.84 5.28
CA THR A 181 -0.19 -12.79 6.02
C THR A 181 1.28 -12.65 5.63
N ASN A 182 1.59 -12.44 4.34
CA ASN A 182 2.96 -12.27 3.90
C ASN A 182 3.63 -11.08 4.60
N PHE A 183 2.94 -9.95 4.67
CA PHE A 183 3.50 -8.74 5.26
C PHE A 183 3.45 -8.74 6.78
N LEU A 184 2.50 -9.45 7.39
CA LEU A 184 2.51 -9.72 8.82
C LEU A 184 3.78 -10.49 9.22
N LEU A 185 4.13 -11.55 8.46
CA LEU A 185 5.36 -12.32 8.65
C LEU A 185 6.61 -11.49 8.41
N LEU A 186 6.64 -10.64 7.37
CA LEU A 186 7.78 -9.75 7.12
C LEU A 186 7.99 -8.75 8.27
N LYS A 187 6.91 -8.20 8.85
CA LYS A 187 7.01 -7.35 10.03
C LYS A 187 7.60 -8.10 11.21
N ALA A 188 7.14 -9.33 11.45
CA ALA A 188 7.71 -10.19 12.51
C ALA A 188 9.21 -10.50 12.26
N VAL A 189 9.63 -10.71 11.01
CA VAL A 189 11.04 -10.88 10.64
C VAL A 189 11.84 -9.60 10.91
N LEU A 190 11.31 -8.42 10.55
CA LEU A 190 11.97 -7.15 10.85
C LEU A 190 12.20 -6.98 12.35
N GLU A 191 11.20 -7.30 13.18
CA GLU A 191 11.32 -7.25 14.65
C GLU A 191 12.35 -8.27 15.17
N ALA A 192 12.31 -9.51 14.69
CA ALA A 192 13.23 -10.55 15.11
C ALA A 192 14.71 -10.24 14.76
N VAL A 193 14.96 -9.75 13.54
CA VAL A 193 16.33 -9.45 13.08
C VAL A 193 16.91 -8.20 13.74
N THR A 194 16.06 -7.23 14.09
CA THR A 194 16.53 -5.94 14.64
C THR A 194 16.39 -5.85 16.15
N GLU A 195 15.64 -6.75 16.78
CA GLU A 195 15.25 -6.71 18.20
C GLU A 195 14.55 -5.39 18.58
N ARG A 196 13.83 -4.80 17.62
CA ARG A 196 13.16 -3.51 17.78
C ARG A 196 11.74 -3.59 17.21
N SER A 197 10.87 -2.70 17.69
CA SER A 197 9.52 -2.60 17.14
C SER A 197 9.52 -2.21 15.66
N VAL A 198 8.51 -2.68 14.90
CA VAL A 198 8.30 -2.27 13.49
C VAL A 198 8.27 -0.75 13.36
N ALA A 199 7.63 -0.06 14.31
CA ALA A 199 7.56 1.41 14.32
C ALA A 199 8.94 2.06 14.39
N ASP A 200 9.82 1.54 15.24
CA ASP A 200 11.21 2.00 15.35
C ASP A 200 12.03 1.72 14.09
N VAL A 201 11.89 0.51 13.54
CA VAL A 201 12.58 0.12 12.30
C VAL A 201 12.16 1.06 11.16
N TYR A 202 10.86 1.31 10.99
CA TYR A 202 10.37 2.21 9.95
C TYR A 202 10.85 3.64 10.17
N ARG A 203 10.78 4.14 11.41
CA ARG A 203 11.26 5.48 11.74
C ARG A 203 12.74 5.65 11.38
N GLU A 204 13.59 4.70 11.76
CA GLU A 204 15.03 4.79 11.57
C GLU A 204 15.47 4.52 10.12
N ARG A 205 14.86 3.51 9.48
CA ARG A 205 15.32 3.03 8.16
C ARG A 205 14.61 3.69 6.99
N VAL A 206 13.42 4.27 7.21
CA VAL A 206 12.61 4.85 6.13
C VAL A 206 12.23 6.29 6.43
N PHE A 207 11.55 6.56 7.56
CA PHE A 207 10.96 7.88 7.78
C PHE A 207 12.03 8.96 7.98
N ALA A 208 13.01 8.73 8.84
CA ALA A 208 14.07 9.71 9.12
C ALA A 208 14.93 10.02 7.87
N PRO A 209 15.41 9.03 7.09
CA PRO A 209 16.14 9.28 5.85
C PRO A 209 15.33 10.05 4.80
N LEU A 210 14.01 9.93 4.80
CA LEU A 210 13.11 10.61 3.87
C LEU A 210 12.53 11.92 4.42
N GLY A 211 12.80 12.27 5.68
CA GLY A 211 12.26 13.46 6.31
C GLY A 211 10.77 13.39 6.64
N MET A 212 10.19 12.19 6.76
CA MET A 212 8.78 11.94 7.07
C MET A 212 8.54 12.11 8.58
N ARG A 213 8.24 13.31 9.02
CA ARG A 213 8.16 13.66 10.45
C ARG A 213 6.78 13.43 11.04
N ASP A 214 5.75 13.44 10.20
CA ASP A 214 4.35 13.36 10.62
C ASP A 214 3.75 11.96 10.39
N THR A 215 4.58 11.02 9.92
CA THR A 215 4.21 9.62 9.75
C THR A 215 4.48 8.83 11.02
N PHE A 216 3.53 7.97 11.40
CA PHE A 216 3.66 7.10 12.57
C PHE A 216 2.87 5.80 12.39
N VAL A 217 3.27 4.80 13.17
CA VAL A 217 2.62 3.47 13.22
C VAL A 217 1.98 3.31 14.59
N VAL A 218 0.77 2.80 14.62
CA VAL A 218 0.13 2.37 15.87
C VAL A 218 0.26 0.85 15.99
N SER A 219 0.73 0.38 17.14
CA SER A 219 0.82 -1.03 17.47
C SER A 219 0.16 -1.30 18.82
N ARG A 220 0.05 -2.57 19.22
CA ARG A 220 -0.53 -2.92 20.52
C ARG A 220 0.22 -2.31 21.68
N ASP A 221 1.54 -2.20 21.54
CA ASP A 221 2.44 -1.75 22.60
C ASP A 221 2.75 -0.25 22.54
N ASP A 222 2.23 0.45 21.52
CA ASP A 222 2.47 1.87 21.32
C ASP A 222 1.18 2.70 21.52
N PRO A 223 1.05 3.36 22.66
CA PRO A 223 -0.14 4.12 22.98
C PRO A 223 -0.14 5.54 22.38
N HIS A 224 0.31 5.77 21.15
CA HIS A 224 0.23 7.11 20.52
C HIS A 224 -1.20 7.66 20.44
N SER A 225 -1.94 7.50 21.53
CA SER A 225 -3.32 7.95 21.69
C SER A 225 -3.49 9.46 21.43
N GLU A 226 -2.50 10.28 21.79
CA GLU A 226 -2.53 11.71 21.53
C GLU A 226 -2.45 12.04 20.03
N ARG A 227 -1.63 11.33 19.26
CA ARG A 227 -1.53 11.53 17.80
C ARG A 227 -2.80 11.08 17.08
N MET A 228 -3.48 10.03 17.56
CA MET A 228 -4.74 9.54 17.01
C MET A 228 -5.90 10.54 17.13
N ALA A 229 -5.85 11.45 18.07
CA ALA A 229 -6.89 12.48 18.24
C ALA A 229 -7.01 13.43 17.03
N ASN A 230 -5.92 13.60 16.27
CA ASN A 230 -5.81 14.55 15.17
C ASN A 230 -5.82 13.90 13.78
N VAL A 231 -6.11 12.60 13.66
CA VAL A 231 -6.17 11.93 12.37
C VAL A 231 -7.54 12.06 11.72
N ALA A 232 -7.57 12.01 10.40
CA ALA A 232 -8.81 11.95 9.63
C ALA A 232 -9.58 10.66 9.95
N ALA A 233 -10.90 10.75 10.06
CA ALA A 233 -11.76 9.62 10.33
C ALA A 233 -11.78 8.65 9.13
N LEU A 234 -11.73 7.35 9.43
CA LEU A 234 -11.98 6.32 8.44
C LEU A 234 -13.49 6.11 8.30
N TRP A 235 -13.99 5.82 7.10
CA TRP A 235 -15.40 5.68 6.83
C TRP A 235 -15.76 4.30 6.25
N ALA A 236 -16.93 3.79 6.65
CA ALA A 236 -17.56 2.59 6.09
C ALA A 236 -18.95 2.96 5.56
N GLY A 237 -19.03 3.34 4.29
CA GLY A 237 -20.26 3.89 3.72
C GLY A 237 -20.58 5.28 4.27
N ALA A 238 -21.72 5.43 4.96
CA ALA A 238 -22.15 6.70 5.54
C ALA A 238 -21.67 6.93 6.97
N GLU A 239 -21.12 5.89 7.62
CA GLU A 239 -20.76 5.92 9.03
C GLU A 239 -19.25 6.01 9.22
N PRO A 240 -18.77 6.83 10.18
CA PRO A 240 -17.38 6.79 10.57
C PRO A 240 -17.04 5.44 11.19
N LEU A 241 -15.90 4.88 10.79
CA LEU A 241 -15.40 3.62 11.33
C LEU A 241 -14.42 3.89 12.48
N ASP A 242 -14.88 3.66 13.70
CA ASP A 242 -14.03 3.71 14.88
C ASP A 242 -13.52 2.30 15.20
N ALA A 243 -12.26 2.04 14.83
CA ALA A 243 -11.66 0.70 14.95
C ALA A 243 -10.20 0.77 15.44
N PRO A 244 -9.91 1.46 16.58
CA PRO A 244 -8.56 1.66 17.05
C PRO A 244 -7.85 0.35 17.43
N VAL A 245 -8.57 -0.66 17.94
CA VAL A 245 -7.99 -1.95 18.34
C VAL A 245 -7.60 -2.76 17.09
N THR A 246 -8.48 -2.80 16.08
CA THR A 246 -8.20 -3.39 14.77
C THR A 246 -6.99 -2.75 14.10
N LEU A 247 -6.94 -1.41 14.09
CA LEU A 247 -5.82 -0.66 13.51
C LEU A 247 -4.49 -0.97 14.20
N ARG A 248 -4.48 -1.11 15.53
CA ARG A 248 -3.29 -1.55 16.27
C ARG A 248 -2.86 -2.98 15.91
N SER A 249 -3.83 -3.88 15.72
CA SER A 249 -3.55 -5.29 15.36
C SER A 249 -2.98 -5.45 13.95
N THR A 250 -3.27 -4.49 13.05
CA THR A 250 -2.72 -4.46 11.68
C THR A 250 -1.44 -3.64 11.54
N TYR A 251 -0.89 -3.09 12.62
CA TYR A 251 0.19 -2.11 12.59
C TYR A 251 -0.20 -0.89 11.73
N GLY A 252 -1.35 -0.30 12.03
CA GLY A 252 -1.92 0.80 11.26
C GLY A 252 -0.96 1.97 11.15
N MET A 253 -0.71 2.39 9.92
CA MET A 253 0.17 3.52 9.63
C MET A 253 -0.65 4.74 9.22
N PHE A 254 -0.30 5.90 9.78
CA PHE A 254 -0.88 7.20 9.49
C PHE A 254 0.18 8.13 8.93
N SER A 255 -0.19 8.94 7.95
CA SER A 255 0.76 9.84 7.26
C SER A 255 0.05 11.05 6.69
N THR A 256 0.81 12.07 6.30
CA THR A 256 0.33 13.29 5.63
C THR A 256 0.61 13.25 4.13
N LEU A 257 -0.01 14.16 3.36
CA LEU A 257 0.30 14.30 1.93
C LEU A 257 1.79 14.61 1.70
N ASN A 258 2.40 15.44 2.55
CA ASN A 258 3.80 15.81 2.43
C ASN A 258 4.74 14.61 2.60
N ASP A 259 4.49 13.81 3.64
CA ASP A 259 5.28 12.62 3.92
C ASP A 259 5.09 11.54 2.84
N GLN A 260 3.87 11.40 2.30
CA GLN A 260 3.61 10.46 1.21
C GLN A 260 4.31 10.88 -0.10
N LEU A 261 4.38 12.19 -0.41
CA LEU A 261 5.19 12.71 -1.52
C LEU A 261 6.69 12.44 -1.28
N ALA A 262 7.17 12.62 -0.04
CA ALA A 262 8.55 12.32 0.32
C ALA A 262 8.85 10.81 0.21
N LEU A 263 7.90 9.95 0.62
CA LEU A 263 8.00 8.49 0.51
C LEU A 263 8.20 8.07 -0.94
N VAL A 264 7.24 8.39 -1.81
CA VAL A 264 7.27 7.86 -3.18
C VAL A 264 8.46 8.39 -3.95
N ARG A 265 8.74 9.68 -3.86
CA ARG A 265 9.90 10.31 -4.51
C ARG A 265 11.20 9.73 -3.98
N GLY A 266 11.37 9.68 -2.67
CA GLY A 266 12.60 9.22 -2.05
C GLY A 266 12.89 7.74 -2.32
N VAL A 267 11.87 6.88 -2.30
CA VAL A 267 12.03 5.45 -2.62
C VAL A 267 12.42 5.26 -4.09
N VAL A 268 11.74 5.95 -5.02
CA VAL A 268 12.04 5.84 -6.46
C VAL A 268 13.43 6.38 -6.80
N GLU A 269 13.85 7.44 -6.13
CA GLU A 269 15.21 7.99 -6.27
C GLU A 269 16.28 7.15 -5.54
N GLY A 270 15.85 6.21 -4.69
CA GLY A 270 16.74 5.31 -3.97
C GLY A 270 17.37 5.92 -2.72
N ARG A 271 16.82 7.02 -2.18
CA ARG A 271 17.43 7.73 -1.03
C ARG A 271 17.62 6.88 0.23
N PRO A 272 16.74 5.92 0.60
CA PRO A 272 16.95 5.09 1.77
C PRO A 272 18.04 4.03 1.57
N PHE A 273 18.40 3.70 0.33
CA PHE A 273 19.23 2.56 -0.03
C PHE A 273 20.70 2.95 -0.22
N GLU A 274 21.60 2.09 0.22
CA GLU A 274 23.06 2.25 -0.02
C GLU A 274 23.39 2.13 -1.51
N GLY A 275 22.73 1.21 -2.23
CA GLY A 275 22.82 1.06 -3.67
C GLY A 275 22.00 2.07 -4.47
N GLY A 276 21.37 3.03 -3.79
CA GLY A 276 20.62 4.10 -4.41
C GLY A 276 19.50 3.59 -5.33
N ARG A 277 19.31 4.25 -6.46
CA ARG A 277 18.28 3.94 -7.45
C ARG A 277 18.35 2.50 -7.99
N ALA A 278 19.55 1.92 -8.09
CA ALA A 278 19.70 0.53 -8.54
C ALA A 278 19.01 -0.46 -7.60
N THR A 279 18.94 -0.17 -6.31
CA THR A 279 18.20 -1.00 -5.36
C THR A 279 16.68 -0.86 -5.55
N PHE A 280 16.18 0.34 -5.79
CA PHE A 280 14.77 0.50 -6.17
C PHE A 280 14.45 -0.27 -7.46
N GLU A 281 15.32 -0.26 -8.46
CA GLU A 281 15.12 -1.01 -9.71
C GLU A 281 15.07 -2.52 -9.45
N ARG A 282 15.89 -3.07 -8.55
CA ARG A 282 15.78 -4.46 -8.09
C ARG A 282 14.48 -4.72 -7.33
N MET A 283 14.07 -3.80 -6.45
CA MET A 283 12.79 -3.87 -5.73
C MET A 283 11.60 -3.84 -6.69
N ALA A 284 11.69 -3.10 -7.79
CA ALA A 284 10.65 -2.96 -8.81
C ALA A 284 10.75 -4.00 -9.95
N THR A 285 11.51 -5.09 -9.77
CA THR A 285 11.73 -6.12 -10.82
C THR A 285 11.81 -7.52 -10.22
N PRO A 286 11.17 -8.54 -10.84
CA PRO A 286 10.24 -8.44 -11.97
C PRO A 286 8.83 -8.07 -11.53
N PHE A 287 8.12 -7.32 -12.36
CA PHE A 287 6.69 -7.13 -12.19
C PHE A 287 5.92 -8.35 -12.71
N ARG A 288 5.02 -8.86 -11.89
CA ARG A 288 4.13 -9.99 -12.20
C ARG A 288 2.68 -9.53 -12.14
N ARG A 289 1.85 -10.07 -13.04
CA ARG A 289 0.42 -9.75 -12.98
C ARG A 289 -0.21 -10.34 -11.73
N PHE A 290 -1.08 -9.57 -11.09
CA PHE A 290 -2.04 -10.13 -10.17
C PHE A 290 -2.93 -11.10 -10.97
N GLY A 291 -2.61 -12.40 -10.90
CA GLY A 291 -3.39 -13.43 -11.54
C GLY A 291 -4.39 -14.00 -10.56
N GLN A 292 -5.67 -13.94 -10.86
CA GLN A 292 -6.72 -14.81 -10.30
C GLN A 292 -7.09 -14.69 -8.82
N GLY A 293 -6.65 -13.67 -8.09
CA GLY A 293 -6.93 -13.54 -6.65
C GLY A 293 -7.88 -12.43 -6.25
N PHE A 294 -8.44 -11.73 -7.20
CA PHE A 294 -9.52 -10.81 -6.89
C PHE A 294 -10.83 -11.58 -6.76
N ASP A 295 -11.58 -11.30 -5.70
CA ASP A 295 -12.93 -11.80 -5.53
C ASP A 295 -13.82 -11.47 -6.76
N ARG A 296 -15.05 -12.03 -6.79
CA ARG A 296 -15.98 -11.74 -7.88
C ARG A 296 -16.29 -10.23 -8.03
N ALA A 297 -16.10 -9.42 -6.98
CA ALA A 297 -16.25 -7.98 -7.03
C ALA A 297 -15.06 -7.32 -7.76
N ALA A 298 -13.88 -7.86 -7.65
CA ALA A 298 -12.71 -7.43 -8.43
C ALA A 298 -12.82 -7.79 -9.91
N LEU A 299 -13.45 -8.92 -10.27
CA LEU A 299 -13.73 -9.29 -11.67
C LEU A 299 -14.72 -8.33 -12.34
N ARG A 300 -15.54 -7.60 -11.58
CA ARG A 300 -16.42 -6.53 -12.09
C ARG A 300 -15.70 -5.19 -12.26
N ARG A 301 -14.44 -5.09 -11.84
CA ARG A 301 -13.61 -3.92 -12.08
C ARG A 301 -13.09 -4.00 -13.51
N PRO A 302 -12.94 -2.85 -14.23
CA PRO A 302 -12.30 -2.89 -15.54
C PRO A 302 -10.99 -3.66 -15.38
N GLY A 303 -10.77 -4.68 -16.22
CA GLY A 303 -9.64 -5.61 -16.15
C GLY A 303 -8.31 -4.93 -16.49
N TRP A 304 -7.95 -3.94 -15.72
CA TRP A 304 -6.70 -3.21 -15.83
C TRP A 304 -5.62 -4.05 -15.16
N PRO A 305 -4.57 -4.39 -15.86
CA PRO A 305 -3.53 -5.21 -15.27
C PRO A 305 -2.81 -4.38 -14.20
N ILE A 306 -3.05 -4.74 -12.94
CA ILE A 306 -2.19 -4.37 -11.84
C ILE A 306 -1.08 -5.42 -11.83
N GLU A 307 0.15 -4.96 -11.77
CA GLU A 307 1.32 -5.80 -11.62
C GLU A 307 1.97 -5.52 -10.28
N TYR A 308 2.61 -6.52 -9.70
CA TYR A 308 3.28 -6.44 -8.42
C TYR A 308 4.72 -6.95 -8.51
N ALA A 309 5.63 -6.26 -7.85
CA ALA A 309 7.00 -6.72 -7.66
C ALA A 309 7.26 -6.95 -6.15
N HIS A 310 8.32 -6.41 -5.59
CA HIS A 310 8.65 -6.58 -4.18
C HIS A 310 8.10 -5.38 -3.37
N GLY A 311 6.81 -5.43 -3.02
CA GLY A 311 6.13 -4.33 -2.31
C GLY A 311 5.81 -3.11 -3.15
N VAL A 312 5.98 -3.20 -4.47
CA VAL A 312 5.68 -2.12 -5.42
C VAL A 312 4.61 -2.59 -6.39
N MET A 313 3.55 -1.82 -6.52
CA MET A 313 2.55 -1.97 -7.58
C MET A 313 2.98 -1.19 -8.82
N ARG A 314 2.66 -1.74 -10.00
CA ARG A 314 2.67 -1.01 -11.25
C ARG A 314 1.28 -1.06 -11.86
N PHE A 315 0.82 0.09 -12.29
CA PHE A 315 -0.46 0.21 -12.95
C PHE A 315 -0.30 1.00 -14.25
N ARG A 316 -0.82 0.45 -15.35
CA ARG A 316 -0.76 1.06 -16.68
C ARG A 316 -2.17 1.41 -17.16
N LEU A 317 -2.36 2.65 -17.60
CA LEU A 317 -3.63 3.05 -18.20
C LEU A 317 -3.93 2.22 -19.46
N PRO A 318 -5.18 1.80 -19.70
CA PRO A 318 -5.58 1.11 -20.90
C PRO A 318 -5.39 1.97 -22.15
N ARG A 319 -5.02 1.35 -23.29
CA ARG A 319 -4.77 2.07 -24.55
C ARG A 319 -5.94 2.89 -25.05
N TRP A 320 -7.18 2.47 -24.77
CA TRP A 320 -8.38 3.21 -25.18
C TRP A 320 -8.55 4.56 -24.45
N LEU A 321 -7.91 4.74 -23.29
CA LEU A 321 -7.86 6.04 -22.60
C LEU A 321 -6.74 6.96 -23.11
N ALA A 322 -5.81 6.44 -23.91
CA ALA A 322 -4.71 7.17 -24.50
C ALA A 322 -4.46 6.62 -25.94
N PRO A 323 -5.41 6.78 -26.88
CA PRO A 323 -5.38 6.08 -28.17
C PRO A 323 -4.21 6.51 -29.06
N PHE A 324 -3.69 7.71 -28.90
CA PHE A 324 -2.61 8.27 -29.72
C PHE A 324 -1.24 8.30 -29.04
N ASP A 325 -1.19 7.97 -27.75
CA ASP A 325 0.04 7.96 -26.96
C ASP A 325 0.31 6.60 -26.34
N ARG A 326 1.57 6.31 -26.03
CA ARG A 326 1.87 5.20 -25.14
C ARG A 326 1.23 5.48 -23.79
N PRO A 327 0.31 4.60 -23.29
CA PRO A 327 -0.33 4.83 -22.01
C PRO A 327 0.71 4.92 -20.90
N PRO A 328 0.72 6.01 -20.12
CA PRO A 328 1.68 6.13 -19.02
C PRO A 328 1.43 5.04 -17.98
N ALA A 329 2.51 4.58 -17.38
CA ALA A 329 2.47 3.72 -16.22
C ALA A 329 2.76 4.55 -14.96
N VAL A 330 2.19 4.11 -13.85
CA VAL A 330 2.58 4.58 -12.51
C VAL A 330 3.11 3.43 -11.71
N VAL A 331 4.05 3.72 -10.81
CA VAL A 331 4.59 2.79 -9.80
C VAL A 331 4.32 3.35 -8.42
N GLY A 332 4.17 2.48 -7.43
CA GLY A 332 3.88 2.88 -6.05
C GLY A 332 2.98 1.88 -5.36
N HIS A 333 1.98 2.33 -4.62
CA HIS A 333 1.01 1.44 -3.95
C HIS A 333 -0.35 2.11 -3.76
N THR A 334 -1.38 1.30 -3.49
CA THR A 334 -2.72 1.79 -3.09
C THR A 334 -3.13 1.13 -1.78
N GLY A 335 -4.01 1.80 -1.04
CA GLY A 335 -4.68 1.25 0.13
C GLY A 335 -6.14 0.89 -0.15
N SER A 336 -6.66 -0.09 0.58
CA SER A 336 -8.06 -0.54 0.50
C SER A 336 -9.07 0.56 0.81
N THR A 337 -8.66 1.59 1.55
CA THR A 337 -9.50 2.74 1.95
C THR A 337 -9.53 3.85 0.88
N GLY A 338 -9.12 3.57 -0.34
CA GLY A 338 -9.07 4.57 -1.41
C GLY A 338 -7.92 5.56 -1.26
N THR A 339 -6.83 5.13 -0.66
CA THR A 339 -5.56 5.87 -0.59
C THR A 339 -4.66 5.49 -1.76
N TRP A 340 -3.77 6.39 -2.16
CA TRP A 340 -2.79 6.13 -3.22
C TRP A 340 -1.50 6.90 -3.02
N VAL A 341 -0.42 6.29 -3.47
CA VAL A 341 0.90 6.88 -3.60
C VAL A 341 1.52 6.40 -4.91
N PHE A 342 1.61 7.30 -5.89
CA PHE A 342 2.06 6.98 -7.24
C PHE A 342 3.17 7.91 -7.72
N HIS A 343 4.17 7.34 -8.39
CA HIS A 343 5.11 8.03 -9.24
C HIS A 343 4.84 7.65 -10.70
N CYS A 344 4.79 8.64 -11.58
CA CYS A 344 4.68 8.48 -13.03
C CYS A 344 6.05 8.75 -13.68
N PRO A 345 6.86 7.73 -14.00
CA PRO A 345 8.22 7.94 -14.53
C PRO A 345 8.24 8.71 -15.85
N ASP A 346 7.27 8.43 -16.75
CA ASP A 346 7.19 9.08 -18.06
C ASP A 346 6.96 10.61 -17.99
N ARG A 347 6.59 11.13 -16.82
CA ARG A 347 6.26 12.54 -16.60
C ARG A 347 7.00 13.17 -15.43
N ASP A 348 7.79 12.37 -14.73
CA ASP A 348 8.45 12.75 -13.48
C ASP A 348 7.47 13.43 -12.49
N LEU A 349 6.36 12.73 -12.22
CA LEU A 349 5.23 13.27 -11.48
C LEU A 349 4.85 12.35 -10.32
N ASP A 350 4.67 12.92 -9.14
CA ASP A 350 4.17 12.23 -7.95
C ASP A 350 2.71 12.64 -7.70
N LEU A 351 1.88 11.64 -7.40
CA LEU A 351 0.46 11.82 -7.09
C LEU A 351 0.13 11.02 -5.82
N VAL A 352 -0.33 11.70 -4.80
CA VAL A 352 -0.70 11.07 -3.53
C VAL A 352 -2.06 11.56 -3.04
N GLY A 353 -2.74 10.77 -2.22
CA GLY A 353 -3.99 11.22 -1.61
C GLY A 353 -4.81 10.10 -0.99
N THR A 354 -5.97 10.50 -0.47
CA THR A 354 -6.92 9.62 0.19
C THR A 354 -8.36 10.12 0.03
N VAL A 355 -9.29 9.18 0.18
CA VAL A 355 -10.71 9.46 0.43
C VAL A 355 -11.19 8.77 1.72
N ASP A 356 -10.31 8.07 2.43
CA ASP A 356 -10.52 7.39 3.71
C ASP A 356 -11.83 6.58 3.81
N GLN A 357 -12.18 5.88 2.74
CA GLN A 357 -13.43 5.15 2.63
C GLN A 357 -13.16 3.68 2.27
N VAL A 358 -13.55 2.73 3.14
CA VAL A 358 -13.30 1.29 2.94
C VAL A 358 -13.97 0.71 1.69
N THR A 359 -15.01 1.36 1.18
CA THR A 359 -15.67 0.96 -0.08
C THR A 359 -15.05 1.56 -1.33
N ALA A 360 -14.06 2.46 -1.18
CA ALA A 360 -13.51 3.27 -2.25
C ALA A 360 -12.17 2.76 -2.83
N GLY A 361 -11.73 1.56 -2.50
CA GLY A 361 -10.48 0.97 -3.01
C GLY A 361 -10.22 1.12 -4.53
N PRO A 362 -11.24 1.10 -5.42
CA PRO A 362 -11.06 1.34 -6.85
C PRO A 362 -10.83 2.80 -7.27
N VAL A 363 -11.04 3.77 -6.38
CA VAL A 363 -10.97 5.22 -6.72
C VAL A 363 -9.65 5.62 -7.35
N PRO A 364 -8.47 5.25 -6.80
CA PRO A 364 -7.19 5.64 -7.38
C PRO A 364 -7.06 5.24 -8.85
N PHE A 365 -7.43 4.01 -9.18
CA PHE A 365 -7.31 3.47 -10.53
C PHE A 365 -8.27 4.13 -11.52
N ARG A 366 -9.49 4.44 -11.09
CA ARG A 366 -10.52 5.08 -11.93
C ARG A 366 -10.23 6.55 -12.17
N SER A 367 -9.58 7.23 -11.24
CA SER A 367 -9.33 8.66 -11.27
C SER A 367 -7.99 9.01 -11.93
N LEU A 368 -7.02 8.08 -11.95
CA LEU A 368 -5.66 8.32 -12.45
C LEU A 368 -5.62 8.96 -13.85
N GLY A 369 -6.47 8.51 -14.77
CA GLY A 369 -6.53 9.09 -16.12
C GLY A 369 -6.94 10.56 -16.15
N ALA A 370 -7.83 10.97 -15.25
CA ALA A 370 -8.23 12.37 -15.11
C ALA A 370 -7.09 13.20 -14.50
N TRP A 371 -6.45 12.70 -13.46
CA TRP A 371 -5.32 13.37 -12.80
C TRP A 371 -4.15 13.58 -13.78
N LEU A 372 -3.79 12.55 -14.54
CA LEU A 372 -2.73 12.65 -15.54
C LEU A 372 -3.10 13.58 -16.70
N ARG A 373 -4.38 13.73 -17.06
CA ARG A 373 -4.80 14.75 -18.03
C ARG A 373 -4.67 16.17 -17.47
N ALA A 374 -5.12 16.38 -16.24
CA ALA A 374 -5.03 17.68 -15.56
C ALA A 374 -3.57 18.18 -15.42
N THR A 375 -2.59 17.26 -15.45
CA THR A 375 -1.17 17.59 -15.36
C THR A 375 -0.45 17.66 -16.70
N ARG A 376 -1.12 17.49 -17.86
CA ARG A 376 -0.48 17.64 -19.18
C ARG A 376 0.00 19.08 -19.39
N ARG A 377 1.25 19.27 -19.82
CA ARG A 377 1.71 20.56 -20.32
C ARG A 377 0.87 20.91 -21.56
N SER A 378 0.23 22.08 -21.58
CA SER A 378 -0.29 22.63 -22.83
C SER A 378 0.89 22.68 -23.81
N ALA A 379 0.75 22.02 -24.96
CA ALA A 379 1.73 22.22 -26.03
C ALA A 379 1.85 23.73 -26.25
N PRO A 380 3.06 24.28 -26.38
CA PRO A 380 3.19 25.65 -26.75
C PRO A 380 2.39 25.83 -28.07
N ASN A 381 1.47 26.80 -28.10
CA ASN A 381 0.80 27.18 -29.34
C ASN A 381 1.91 27.32 -30.42
N ARG A 382 1.91 26.45 -31.42
CA ARG A 382 2.65 26.72 -32.62
C ARG A 382 2.02 28.04 -33.16
N VAL A 383 2.71 29.12 -32.91
CA VAL A 383 2.45 30.36 -33.66
C VAL A 383 2.64 29.95 -35.12
N ALA A 384 1.56 29.93 -35.84
CA ALA A 384 1.63 29.80 -37.29
C ALA A 384 2.33 31.07 -37.76
N ASP A 385 3.64 30.99 -38.02
CA ASP A 385 4.32 31.98 -38.82
C ASP A 385 3.71 31.89 -40.20
N GLY A 386 2.94 32.94 -40.55
CA GLY A 386 2.37 33.18 -41.84
C GLY A 386 3.43 33.76 -42.82
#